data_b5e19f13f25e554079e58a64a20b7d24
#
_entry.id   b5e19f13f25e554079e58a64a20b7d24
#
_cell.length_a   1.000
_cell.length_b   1.000
_cell.length_c   1.000
_cell.angle_alpha   90.00
_cell.angle_beta   90.00
_cell.angle_gamma   90.00
#
_symmetry.space_group_name_H-M   'P 1'
#
loop_
_entity.id
_entity.type
_entity.pdbx_description
1 polymer ?
#
loop_
_entity_poly.entity_id
_entity_poly.type
_entity_poly.pdbx_seq_one_letter_code
_entity_poly.pdbx_strand_id
1 'polypeptide(L)'
;FLAKRQFKAINVTIPYKKLVMEYCSYIDPRAKAIGAVNTVVNKNGLLYGYNTDYMGFAHLCDAHGVNFAGRTVLILGTGGTHNTTSAVARDKGAAKVLTVSRHPDPEKGELSYAEAVSSGAQIVVNTTPAGMYPNVGVCNLDVAAMPGLEAVVDVVYNPDKTELILRAEEAGVPVAVGGLEMLVAQAVYAAEYFLDRKFEDAPVEIRRITAALRRDMLNIALIGMPSSGKTTLGRMLAKSLGRTFVDLDEEIVKADGRSIPDIFAAEGEDGFRTKETAETQRFGKEGRQLISCGGGIVKKPENLRALHQNGVILFIDRPVDALAVGG
;
A
#
# COMPACT_ATOMS: atom_id res chain seq x y z
N PHE A 1 -23.02 -11.59 -19.28
CA PHE A 1 -21.74 -12.32 -19.35
C PHE A 1 -21.85 -13.64 -18.59
N LEU A 2 -22.09 -13.62 -17.27
CA LEU A 2 -22.16 -14.84 -16.42
C LEU A 2 -23.20 -15.85 -16.90
N ALA A 3 -24.39 -15.39 -17.34
CA ALA A 3 -25.44 -16.26 -17.84
C ALA A 3 -25.04 -17.05 -19.11
N LYS A 4 -24.15 -16.48 -19.94
CA LYS A 4 -23.65 -17.15 -21.16
C LYS A 4 -22.63 -18.25 -20.86
N ARG A 5 -21.99 -18.23 -19.67
CA ARG A 5 -21.01 -19.24 -19.19
C ARG A 5 -19.90 -19.57 -20.18
N GLN A 6 -19.51 -18.60 -21.02
CA GLN A 6 -18.49 -18.77 -22.08
C GLN A 6 -17.07 -18.44 -21.59
N PHE A 7 -16.73 -18.88 -20.38
CA PHE A 7 -15.40 -18.70 -19.78
C PHE A 7 -15.04 -19.96 -18.98
N LYS A 8 -13.75 -20.17 -18.76
CA LYS A 8 -13.26 -21.25 -17.89
C LYS A 8 -13.23 -20.80 -16.44
N ALA A 9 -12.68 -19.61 -16.19
CA ALA A 9 -12.58 -19.05 -14.86
C ALA A 9 -12.46 -17.51 -14.93
N ILE A 10 -12.84 -16.82 -13.86
CA ILE A 10 -12.75 -15.37 -13.75
C ILE A 10 -12.49 -14.93 -12.32
N ASN A 11 -11.81 -13.80 -12.16
CA ASN A 11 -11.85 -13.04 -10.91
C ASN A 11 -12.97 -12.01 -10.96
N VAL A 12 -13.60 -11.79 -9.80
CA VAL A 12 -14.70 -10.84 -9.60
C VAL A 12 -14.30 -9.82 -8.55
N THR A 13 -14.49 -8.54 -8.86
CA THR A 13 -14.17 -7.45 -7.94
C THR A 13 -15.42 -6.63 -7.57
N ILE A 14 -15.22 -5.59 -6.79
CA ILE A 14 -16.25 -4.62 -6.41
C ILE A 14 -16.88 -4.01 -7.70
N PRO A 15 -18.20 -3.84 -7.75
CA PRO A 15 -19.18 -4.10 -6.69
C PRO A 15 -19.84 -5.49 -6.76
N TYR A 16 -19.34 -6.42 -7.56
CA TYR A 16 -20.04 -7.63 -7.99
C TYR A 16 -19.82 -8.86 -7.11
N LYS A 17 -18.95 -8.81 -6.08
CA LYS A 17 -18.58 -9.97 -5.24
C LYS A 17 -19.77 -10.63 -4.52
N LYS A 18 -20.82 -9.88 -4.18
CA LYS A 18 -22.07 -10.40 -3.61
C LYS A 18 -23.01 -10.91 -4.70
N LEU A 19 -23.22 -10.09 -5.73
CA LEU A 19 -24.14 -10.41 -6.81
C LEU A 19 -23.76 -11.70 -7.54
N VAL A 20 -22.48 -11.97 -7.75
CA VAL A 20 -22.02 -13.17 -8.47
C VAL A 20 -22.43 -14.47 -7.77
N MET A 21 -22.67 -14.43 -6.46
CA MET A 21 -23.10 -15.60 -5.68
C MET A 21 -24.43 -16.18 -6.18
N GLU A 22 -25.33 -15.34 -6.67
CA GLU A 22 -26.64 -15.77 -7.22
C GLU A 22 -26.50 -16.62 -8.48
N TYR A 23 -25.38 -16.52 -9.18
CA TYR A 23 -25.10 -17.28 -10.41
C TYR A 23 -24.32 -18.58 -10.15
N CYS A 24 -23.80 -18.76 -8.93
CA CYS A 24 -22.99 -19.92 -8.57
C CYS A 24 -23.88 -21.13 -8.26
N SER A 25 -23.59 -22.25 -8.90
CA SER A 25 -24.20 -23.56 -8.60
C SER A 25 -23.68 -24.14 -7.28
N TYR A 26 -22.44 -23.79 -6.93
CA TYR A 26 -21.79 -24.12 -5.67
C TYR A 26 -20.99 -22.93 -5.16
N ILE A 27 -21.05 -22.70 -3.87
CA ILE A 27 -20.23 -21.71 -3.19
C ILE A 27 -19.47 -22.41 -2.06
N ASP A 28 -18.17 -22.22 -2.04
CA ASP A 28 -17.31 -22.70 -0.95
C ASP A 28 -17.87 -22.24 0.42
N PRO A 29 -17.93 -23.11 1.44
CA PRO A 29 -18.52 -22.78 2.73
C PRO A 29 -17.94 -21.51 3.38
N ARG A 30 -16.63 -21.26 3.22
CA ARG A 30 -15.95 -20.07 3.73
C ARG A 30 -16.39 -18.82 2.96
N ALA A 31 -16.43 -18.88 1.63
CA ALA A 31 -16.93 -17.80 0.79
C ALA A 31 -18.39 -17.44 1.10
N LYS A 32 -19.21 -18.47 1.41
CA LYS A 32 -20.60 -18.32 1.84
C LYS A 32 -20.70 -17.63 3.20
N ALA A 33 -19.88 -18.02 4.16
CA ALA A 33 -19.84 -17.41 5.50
C ALA A 33 -19.40 -15.95 5.45
N ILE A 34 -18.42 -15.62 4.57
CA ILE A 34 -17.96 -14.24 4.33
C ILE A 34 -19.03 -13.39 3.62
N GLY A 35 -19.90 -14.06 2.82
CA GLY A 35 -20.91 -13.38 1.99
C GLY A 35 -20.32 -12.69 0.75
N ALA A 36 -19.20 -13.21 0.21
CA ALA A 36 -18.54 -12.66 -0.96
C ALA A 36 -17.74 -13.72 -1.72
N VAL A 37 -17.85 -13.68 -3.04
CA VAL A 37 -17.08 -14.51 -3.99
C VAL A 37 -16.24 -13.57 -4.86
N ASN A 38 -14.94 -13.85 -4.97
CA ASN A 38 -14.04 -13.11 -5.86
C ASN A 38 -13.40 -13.98 -6.95
N THR A 39 -13.63 -15.30 -6.90
CA THR A 39 -13.06 -16.27 -7.82
C THR A 39 -14.14 -17.25 -8.26
N VAL A 40 -14.40 -17.37 -9.56
CA VAL A 40 -15.41 -18.24 -10.12
C VAL A 40 -14.79 -19.16 -11.17
N VAL A 41 -15.05 -20.46 -11.04
CA VAL A 41 -14.62 -21.48 -12.00
C VAL A 41 -15.85 -22.11 -12.65
N ASN A 42 -15.82 -22.24 -13.96
CA ASN A 42 -16.84 -22.92 -14.72
C ASN A 42 -16.41 -24.37 -15.01
N LYS A 43 -17.08 -25.34 -14.38
CA LYS A 43 -16.87 -26.75 -14.63
C LYS A 43 -18.11 -27.30 -15.35
N ASN A 44 -18.02 -27.51 -16.66
CA ASN A 44 -19.07 -28.03 -17.50
C ASN A 44 -20.41 -27.28 -17.40
N GLY A 45 -20.35 -25.95 -17.36
CA GLY A 45 -21.53 -25.09 -17.26
C GLY A 45 -22.02 -24.88 -15.82
N LEU A 46 -21.46 -25.52 -14.81
CA LEU A 46 -21.72 -25.24 -13.39
C LEU A 46 -20.68 -24.27 -12.85
N LEU A 47 -21.13 -23.20 -12.17
CA LEU A 47 -20.26 -22.16 -11.62
C LEU A 47 -19.96 -22.45 -10.15
N TYR A 48 -18.66 -22.51 -9.84
CA TYR A 48 -18.14 -22.75 -8.50
C TYR A 48 -17.49 -21.46 -7.99
N GLY A 49 -18.01 -20.93 -6.89
CA GLY A 49 -17.57 -19.67 -6.28
C GLY A 49 -16.66 -19.86 -5.07
N TYR A 50 -15.55 -19.12 -5.04
CA TYR A 50 -14.54 -19.14 -3.98
C TYR A 50 -14.19 -17.72 -3.53
N ASN A 51 -13.54 -17.59 -2.36
CA ASN A 51 -12.99 -16.33 -1.88
C ASN A 51 -11.48 -16.46 -1.64
N THR A 52 -10.68 -16.03 -2.62
CA THR A 52 -9.22 -16.06 -2.51
C THR A 52 -8.64 -14.81 -1.82
N ASP A 53 -9.43 -13.75 -1.59
CA ASP A 53 -9.02 -12.63 -0.74
C ASP A 53 -8.77 -13.10 0.71
N TYR A 54 -9.56 -14.06 1.20
CA TYR A 54 -9.34 -14.70 2.49
C TYR A 54 -7.94 -15.35 2.55
N MET A 55 -7.60 -16.13 1.52
CA MET A 55 -6.31 -16.83 1.45
C MET A 55 -5.17 -15.81 1.32
N GLY A 56 -5.38 -14.76 0.53
CA GLY A 56 -4.40 -13.69 0.34
C GLY A 56 -4.10 -12.92 1.63
N PHE A 57 -5.15 -12.54 2.37
CA PHE A 57 -4.98 -11.83 3.65
C PHE A 57 -4.36 -12.73 4.73
N ALA A 58 -4.80 -14.00 4.80
CA ALA A 58 -4.22 -14.96 5.73
C ALA A 58 -2.72 -15.17 5.44
N HIS A 59 -2.35 -15.30 4.16
CA HIS A 59 -0.95 -15.42 3.74
C HIS A 59 -0.12 -14.19 4.13
N LEU A 60 -0.61 -12.97 3.84
CA LEU A 60 0.06 -11.73 4.22
C LEU A 60 0.37 -11.71 5.72
N CYS A 61 -0.63 -12.03 6.55
CA CYS A 61 -0.48 -12.03 8.00
C CYS A 61 0.54 -13.07 8.46
N ASP A 62 0.50 -14.30 7.92
CA ASP A 62 1.43 -15.38 8.28
C ASP A 62 2.86 -15.06 7.86
N ALA A 63 3.05 -14.54 6.64
CA ALA A 63 4.37 -14.18 6.12
C ALA A 63 5.08 -13.09 6.94
N HIS A 64 4.30 -12.22 7.58
CA HIS A 64 4.82 -11.13 8.42
C HIS A 64 4.69 -11.37 9.92
N GLY A 65 4.29 -12.58 10.34
CA GLY A 65 4.23 -12.96 11.75
C GLY A 65 3.14 -12.27 12.57
N VAL A 66 2.04 -11.83 11.93
CA VAL A 66 0.89 -11.24 12.62
C VAL A 66 0.16 -12.32 13.41
N ASN A 67 0.24 -12.27 14.74
CA ASN A 67 -0.37 -13.26 15.62
C ASN A 67 -1.71 -12.78 16.18
N PHE A 68 -2.81 -13.32 15.69
CA PHE A 68 -4.16 -12.97 16.14
C PHE A 68 -4.59 -13.67 17.44
N ALA A 69 -3.96 -14.79 17.82
CA ALA A 69 -4.39 -15.61 18.93
C ALA A 69 -4.44 -14.82 20.25
N GLY A 70 -5.63 -14.73 20.84
CA GLY A 70 -5.86 -14.01 22.09
C GLY A 70 -5.83 -12.49 22.00
N ARG A 71 -5.69 -11.90 20.79
CA ARG A 71 -5.58 -10.43 20.58
C ARG A 71 -6.93 -9.79 20.31
N THR A 72 -7.03 -8.52 20.69
CA THR A 72 -8.09 -7.62 20.22
C THR A 72 -7.69 -7.02 18.90
N VAL A 73 -8.50 -7.22 17.88
CA VAL A 73 -8.28 -6.74 16.50
C VAL A 73 -9.24 -5.62 16.20
N LEU A 74 -8.72 -4.51 15.72
CA LEU A 74 -9.48 -3.35 15.27
C LEU A 74 -9.50 -3.30 13.75
N ILE A 75 -10.66 -3.42 13.13
CA ILE A 75 -10.81 -3.36 11.67
C ILE A 75 -11.47 -2.05 11.27
N LEU A 76 -10.74 -1.25 10.47
CA LEU A 76 -11.22 0.02 9.95
C LEU A 76 -12.05 -0.20 8.68
N GLY A 77 -13.30 0.25 8.69
CA GLY A 77 -14.24 0.14 7.59
C GLY A 77 -15.24 -1.01 7.73
N THR A 78 -16.33 -0.93 6.96
CA THR A 78 -17.49 -1.85 6.99
C THR A 78 -17.77 -2.49 5.62
N GLY A 79 -16.83 -2.41 4.68
CA GLY A 79 -16.98 -2.89 3.30
C GLY A 79 -16.80 -4.40 3.16
N GLY A 80 -16.79 -4.89 1.90
CA GLY A 80 -16.63 -6.32 1.62
C GLY A 80 -15.34 -6.94 2.14
N THR A 81 -14.23 -6.20 2.13
CA THR A 81 -12.93 -6.66 2.65
C THR A 81 -12.94 -6.77 4.18
N HIS A 82 -13.75 -5.95 4.89
CA HIS A 82 -13.96 -6.08 6.32
C HIS A 82 -14.43 -7.49 6.71
N ASN A 83 -15.42 -8.04 6.01
CA ASN A 83 -15.93 -9.39 6.31
C ASN A 83 -14.83 -10.45 6.13
N THR A 84 -14.04 -10.32 5.08
CA THR A 84 -12.92 -11.23 4.80
C THR A 84 -11.86 -11.18 5.89
N THR A 85 -11.41 -9.98 6.26
CA THR A 85 -10.38 -9.81 7.30
C THR A 85 -10.87 -10.20 8.69
N SER A 86 -12.15 -9.92 8.99
CA SER A 86 -12.82 -10.37 10.23
C SER A 86 -12.88 -11.89 10.33
N ALA A 87 -13.19 -12.59 9.22
CA ALA A 87 -13.21 -14.04 9.19
C ALA A 87 -11.80 -14.61 9.45
N VAL A 88 -10.77 -14.08 8.80
CA VAL A 88 -9.38 -14.51 9.05
C VAL A 88 -8.97 -14.28 10.50
N ALA A 89 -9.26 -13.09 11.06
CA ALA A 89 -8.91 -12.78 12.45
C ALA A 89 -9.57 -13.76 13.44
N ARG A 90 -10.86 -14.06 13.25
CA ARG A 90 -11.59 -15.03 14.09
C ARG A 90 -11.05 -16.46 13.92
N ASP A 91 -10.85 -16.91 12.69
CA ASP A 91 -10.33 -18.26 12.39
C ASP A 91 -8.91 -18.47 12.95
N LYS A 92 -8.13 -17.38 13.06
CA LYS A 92 -6.79 -17.37 13.67
C LYS A 92 -6.81 -17.11 15.19
N GLY A 93 -7.98 -17.14 15.83
CA GLY A 93 -8.12 -17.12 17.28
C GLY A 93 -8.11 -15.75 17.92
N ALA A 94 -8.48 -14.68 17.21
CA ALA A 94 -8.66 -13.37 17.83
C ALA A 94 -9.67 -13.44 18.98
N ALA A 95 -9.31 -12.89 20.14
CA ALA A 95 -10.21 -12.86 21.30
C ALA A 95 -11.39 -11.91 21.07
N LYS A 96 -11.13 -10.80 20.36
CA LYS A 96 -12.14 -9.80 20.04
C LYS A 96 -11.86 -9.17 18.68
N VAL A 97 -12.90 -8.96 17.89
CA VAL A 97 -12.83 -8.21 16.63
C VAL A 97 -13.76 -7.02 16.75
N LEU A 98 -13.20 -5.82 16.69
CA LEU A 98 -13.89 -4.54 16.76
C LEU A 98 -13.94 -3.90 15.39
N THR A 99 -15.04 -3.25 15.05
CA THR A 99 -15.24 -2.54 13.79
C THR A 99 -15.23 -1.04 14.03
N VAL A 100 -14.50 -0.30 13.18
CA VAL A 100 -14.46 1.17 13.21
C VAL A 100 -15.10 1.73 11.95
N SER A 101 -15.99 2.69 12.12
CA SER A 101 -16.69 3.36 11.03
C SER A 101 -16.61 4.88 11.17
N ARG A 102 -16.68 5.59 10.04
CA ARG A 102 -16.86 7.08 10.03
C ARG A 102 -18.24 7.49 10.54
N HIS A 103 -19.21 6.60 10.36
CA HIS A 103 -20.58 6.75 10.83
C HIS A 103 -20.93 5.48 11.59
N PRO A 104 -20.47 5.36 12.86
CA PRO A 104 -20.64 4.14 13.64
C PRO A 104 -22.12 3.85 13.90
N ASP A 105 -22.48 2.58 13.79
CA ASP A 105 -23.78 2.05 14.16
C ASP A 105 -23.67 1.43 15.56
N PRO A 106 -24.20 2.11 16.60
CA PRO A 106 -24.11 1.60 17.98
C PRO A 106 -24.82 0.26 18.19
N GLU A 107 -25.88 -0.03 17.41
CA GLU A 107 -26.61 -1.29 17.51
C GLU A 107 -25.77 -2.47 17.03
N LYS A 108 -24.81 -2.22 16.13
CA LYS A 108 -23.82 -3.21 15.67
C LYS A 108 -22.54 -3.24 16.52
N GLY A 109 -22.42 -2.38 17.52
CA GLY A 109 -21.22 -2.24 18.34
C GLY A 109 -20.03 -1.67 17.56
N GLU A 110 -20.30 -0.85 16.55
CA GLU A 110 -19.26 -0.15 15.81
C GLU A 110 -18.71 1.03 16.62
N LEU A 111 -17.39 1.25 16.51
CA LEU A 111 -16.68 2.35 17.18
C LEU A 111 -16.44 3.50 16.20
N SER A 112 -16.39 4.71 16.73
CA SER A 112 -15.80 5.85 16.05
C SER A 112 -14.27 5.77 16.06
N TYR A 113 -13.59 6.57 15.22
CA TYR A 113 -12.13 6.66 15.25
C TYR A 113 -11.58 7.22 16.57
N ALA A 114 -12.33 8.07 17.27
CA ALA A 114 -11.94 8.59 18.57
C ALA A 114 -11.98 7.50 19.65
N GLU A 115 -13.04 6.68 19.67
CA GLU A 115 -13.17 5.55 20.60
C GLU A 115 -12.17 4.43 20.30
N ALA A 116 -11.81 4.27 19.02
CA ALA A 116 -10.85 3.26 18.56
C ALA A 116 -9.48 3.40 19.22
N VAL A 117 -9.00 4.63 19.47
CA VAL A 117 -7.71 4.91 20.09
C VAL A 117 -7.63 4.31 21.51
N SER A 118 -8.75 4.31 22.25
CA SER A 118 -8.82 3.78 23.62
C SER A 118 -9.30 2.33 23.68
N SER A 119 -9.38 1.62 22.54
CA SER A 119 -9.94 0.26 22.47
C SER A 119 -9.07 -0.83 23.10
N GLY A 120 -7.80 -0.55 23.37
CA GLY A 120 -6.81 -1.55 23.81
C GLY A 120 -6.49 -2.60 22.75
N ALA A 121 -6.70 -2.31 21.48
CA ALA A 121 -6.38 -3.23 20.40
C ALA A 121 -4.86 -3.42 20.21
N GLN A 122 -4.44 -4.66 19.98
CA GLN A 122 -3.06 -5.02 19.66
C GLN A 122 -2.82 -5.07 18.15
N ILE A 123 -3.87 -5.23 17.34
CA ILE A 123 -3.76 -5.32 15.88
C ILE A 123 -4.76 -4.37 15.25
N VAL A 124 -4.29 -3.57 14.31
CA VAL A 124 -5.11 -2.70 13.45
C VAL A 124 -5.07 -3.23 12.02
N VAL A 125 -6.24 -3.35 11.39
CA VAL A 125 -6.38 -3.73 9.98
C VAL A 125 -7.16 -2.63 9.25
N ASN A 126 -6.54 -1.93 8.30
CA ASN A 126 -7.25 -0.98 7.46
C ASN A 126 -7.85 -1.70 6.25
N THR A 127 -9.18 -1.63 6.12
CA THR A 127 -9.93 -2.14 4.95
C THR A 127 -10.64 -1.02 4.19
N THR A 128 -10.33 0.23 4.52
CA THR A 128 -10.87 1.43 3.85
C THR A 128 -9.96 1.89 2.72
N PRO A 129 -10.44 2.75 1.80
CA PRO A 129 -9.60 3.38 0.80
C PRO A 129 -8.80 4.58 1.34
N ALA A 130 -8.80 4.86 2.66
CA ALA A 130 -8.01 5.95 3.23
C ALA A 130 -6.51 5.72 2.97
N GLY A 131 -5.83 6.74 2.47
CA GLY A 131 -4.41 6.65 2.11
C GLY A 131 -4.11 6.01 0.76
N MET A 132 -5.13 5.55 0.01
CA MET A 132 -4.97 5.01 -1.34
C MET A 132 -4.73 6.15 -2.35
N TYR A 133 -3.87 5.91 -3.35
CA TYR A 133 -3.70 6.81 -4.48
C TYR A 133 -5.04 7.19 -5.13
N PRO A 134 -5.28 8.45 -5.51
CA PRO A 134 -4.36 9.61 -5.43
C PRO A 134 -4.34 10.35 -4.08
N ASN A 135 -5.17 9.96 -3.09
CA ASN A 135 -5.36 10.65 -1.81
C ASN A 135 -4.45 10.07 -0.71
N VAL A 136 -3.14 9.99 -1.00
CA VAL A 136 -2.16 9.25 -0.21
C VAL A 136 -1.94 9.75 1.23
N GLY A 137 -2.17 11.05 1.51
CA GLY A 137 -1.96 11.65 2.83
C GLY A 137 -3.08 11.42 3.85
N VAL A 138 -4.14 10.66 3.50
CA VAL A 138 -5.29 10.47 4.38
C VAL A 138 -5.04 9.34 5.39
N CYS A 139 -5.08 9.68 6.68
CA CYS A 139 -5.07 8.72 7.79
C CYS A 139 -6.05 9.20 8.86
N ASN A 140 -7.03 8.35 9.19
CA ASN A 140 -8.10 8.71 10.11
C ASN A 140 -7.86 8.20 11.55
N LEU A 141 -6.87 7.33 11.76
CA LEU A 141 -6.54 6.75 13.06
C LEU A 141 -5.18 7.23 13.55
N ASP A 142 -5.12 7.73 14.77
CA ASP A 142 -3.87 8.07 15.43
C ASP A 142 -3.28 6.84 16.11
N VAL A 143 -2.45 6.09 15.37
CA VAL A 143 -1.79 4.88 15.90
C VAL A 143 -0.69 5.20 16.91
N ALA A 144 -0.14 6.42 16.91
CA ALA A 144 0.86 6.83 17.89
C ALA A 144 0.26 6.98 19.30
N ALA A 145 -1.05 7.26 19.38
CA ALA A 145 -1.79 7.32 20.63
C ALA A 145 -2.31 5.97 21.11
N MET A 146 -1.96 4.86 20.45
CA MET A 146 -2.42 3.50 20.78
C MET A 146 -1.29 2.67 21.38
N PRO A 147 -1.08 2.67 22.71
CA PRO A 147 -0.04 1.89 23.33
C PRO A 147 -0.32 0.38 23.19
N GLY A 148 0.73 -0.40 22.99
CA GLY A 148 0.64 -1.86 22.94
C GLY A 148 0.22 -2.44 21.58
N LEU A 149 0.25 -1.63 20.50
CA LEU A 149 0.09 -2.17 19.16
C LEU A 149 1.26 -3.09 18.80
N GLU A 150 0.92 -4.30 18.34
CA GLU A 150 1.86 -5.31 17.86
C GLU A 150 1.92 -5.32 16.33
N ALA A 151 0.80 -5.01 15.66
CA ALA A 151 0.74 -5.00 14.21
C ALA A 151 -0.25 -3.96 13.64
N VAL A 152 0.13 -3.36 12.51
CA VAL A 152 -0.75 -2.57 11.64
C VAL A 152 -0.66 -3.14 10.23
N VAL A 153 -1.79 -3.57 9.71
CA VAL A 153 -1.92 -4.16 8.36
C VAL A 153 -2.84 -3.30 7.52
N ASP A 154 -2.40 -2.90 6.34
CA ASP A 154 -3.23 -2.14 5.41
C ASP A 154 -3.49 -2.97 4.15
N VAL A 155 -4.75 -3.11 3.74
CA VAL A 155 -5.07 -3.80 2.47
C VAL A 155 -4.82 -2.94 1.24
N VAL A 156 -4.56 -1.66 1.42
CA VAL A 156 -4.13 -0.75 0.35
C VAL A 156 -2.72 -1.14 -0.10
N TYR A 157 -2.50 -1.22 -1.40
CA TYR A 157 -1.23 -1.61 -2.01
C TYR A 157 -0.58 -0.51 -2.87
N ASN A 158 -1.28 0.57 -3.09
CA ASN A 158 -0.79 1.74 -3.80
C ASN A 158 -1.23 3.03 -3.07
N PRO A 159 -0.30 3.74 -2.44
CA PRO A 159 1.16 3.57 -2.42
C PRO A 159 1.62 2.31 -1.67
N ASP A 160 2.92 1.96 -1.79
CA ASP A 160 3.52 0.82 -1.05
C ASP A 160 3.40 0.98 0.46
N LYS A 161 3.55 2.23 0.95
CA LYS A 161 3.32 2.62 2.35
C LYS A 161 2.28 3.73 2.41
N THR A 162 1.11 3.41 2.95
CA THR A 162 0.09 4.42 3.24
C THR A 162 0.53 5.31 4.41
N GLU A 163 -0.15 6.43 4.60
CA GLU A 163 0.07 7.31 5.75
C GLU A 163 -0.08 6.56 7.09
N LEU A 164 -0.99 5.59 7.14
CA LEU A 164 -1.19 4.71 8.30
C LEU A 164 0.06 3.86 8.59
N ILE A 165 0.63 3.24 7.56
CA ILE A 165 1.84 2.42 7.68
C ILE A 165 3.04 3.27 8.09
N LEU A 166 3.24 4.45 7.49
CA LEU A 166 4.33 5.36 7.86
C LEU A 166 4.23 5.78 9.33
N ARG A 167 3.04 6.12 9.82
CA ARG A 167 2.83 6.47 11.23
C ARG A 167 3.05 5.30 12.17
N ALA A 168 2.70 4.09 11.76
CA ALA A 168 2.96 2.88 12.55
C ALA A 168 4.47 2.60 12.66
N GLU A 169 5.23 2.74 11.57
CA GLU A 169 6.69 2.61 11.58
C GLU A 169 7.34 3.68 12.49
N GLU A 170 6.91 4.94 12.39
CA GLU A 170 7.39 6.05 13.24
C GLU A 170 7.06 5.85 14.71
N ALA A 171 5.91 5.27 15.02
CA ALA A 171 5.51 4.91 16.38
C ALA A 171 6.21 3.65 16.91
N GLY A 172 7.05 2.99 16.11
CA GLY A 172 7.80 1.80 16.51
C GLY A 172 6.93 0.54 16.61
N VAL A 173 5.81 0.46 15.89
CA VAL A 173 4.97 -0.75 15.85
C VAL A 173 5.78 -1.89 15.22
N PRO A 174 5.89 -3.07 15.89
CA PRO A 174 6.76 -4.17 15.43
C PRO A 174 6.48 -4.66 14.02
N VAL A 175 5.21 -4.67 13.60
CA VAL A 175 4.80 -5.08 12.25
C VAL A 175 3.93 -4.00 11.62
N ALA A 176 4.40 -3.42 10.51
CA ALA A 176 3.64 -2.46 9.72
C ALA A 176 3.73 -2.85 8.24
N VAL A 177 2.63 -3.32 7.63
CA VAL A 177 2.67 -3.91 6.28
C VAL A 177 1.51 -3.45 5.40
N GLY A 178 1.82 -3.16 4.13
CA GLY A 178 0.86 -2.82 3.08
C GLY A 178 0.33 -4.05 2.32
N GLY A 179 -0.68 -3.82 1.47
CA GLY A 179 -1.51 -4.87 0.86
C GLY A 179 -0.95 -5.56 -0.38
N LEU A 180 0.24 -5.20 -0.88
CA LEU A 180 0.74 -5.73 -2.15
C LEU A 180 0.87 -7.26 -2.15
N GLU A 181 1.38 -7.84 -1.07
CA GLU A 181 1.53 -9.29 -0.95
C GLU A 181 0.18 -10.00 -0.87
N MET A 182 -0.84 -9.40 -0.22
CA MET A 182 -2.21 -9.89 -0.25
C MET A 182 -2.76 -9.93 -1.68
N LEU A 183 -2.53 -8.85 -2.47
CA LEU A 183 -2.97 -8.77 -3.86
C LEU A 183 -2.35 -9.88 -4.71
N VAL A 184 -1.06 -10.14 -4.55
CA VAL A 184 -0.36 -11.22 -5.27
C VAL A 184 -0.85 -12.58 -4.81
N ALA A 185 -0.92 -12.81 -3.51
CA ALA A 185 -1.30 -14.09 -2.95
C ALA A 185 -2.70 -14.52 -3.37
N GLN A 186 -3.70 -13.60 -3.34
CA GLN A 186 -5.04 -13.93 -3.80
C GLN A 186 -5.08 -14.34 -5.28
N ALA A 187 -4.21 -13.75 -6.12
CA ALA A 187 -4.12 -14.09 -7.54
C ALA A 187 -3.45 -15.45 -7.76
N VAL A 188 -2.40 -15.77 -7.02
CA VAL A 188 -1.73 -17.09 -7.07
C VAL A 188 -2.71 -18.19 -6.63
N TYR A 189 -3.43 -17.98 -5.53
CA TYR A 189 -4.45 -18.94 -5.07
C TYR A 189 -5.66 -19.03 -6.02
N ALA A 190 -6.04 -17.95 -6.71
CA ALA A 190 -7.06 -18.01 -7.75
C ALA A 190 -6.58 -18.86 -8.94
N ALA A 191 -5.30 -18.74 -9.32
CA ALA A 191 -4.72 -19.54 -10.39
C ALA A 191 -4.72 -21.05 -10.07
N GLU A 192 -4.56 -21.45 -8.79
CA GLU A 192 -4.74 -22.86 -8.40
C GLU A 192 -6.14 -23.39 -8.75
N TYR A 193 -7.19 -22.61 -8.46
CA TYR A 193 -8.56 -22.97 -8.84
C TYR A 193 -8.75 -22.95 -10.35
N PHE A 194 -8.16 -21.99 -11.07
CA PHE A 194 -8.29 -21.87 -12.52
C PHE A 194 -7.65 -23.04 -13.28
N LEU A 195 -6.53 -23.56 -12.75
CA LEU A 195 -5.75 -24.64 -13.32
C LEU A 195 -6.10 -26.01 -12.73
N ASP A 196 -7.00 -26.04 -11.75
CA ASP A 196 -7.40 -27.25 -10.99
C ASP A 196 -6.20 -28.03 -10.44
N ARG A 197 -5.21 -27.29 -9.90
CA ARG A 197 -3.99 -27.86 -9.29
C ARG A 197 -3.47 -26.98 -8.16
N LYS A 198 -2.81 -27.59 -7.18
CA LYS A 198 -2.08 -26.88 -6.14
C LYS A 198 -0.65 -26.55 -6.58
N PHE A 199 -0.17 -25.40 -6.16
CA PHE A 199 1.24 -25.01 -6.32
C PHE A 199 2.00 -25.35 -5.03
N GLU A 200 2.93 -26.31 -5.10
CA GLU A 200 3.71 -26.74 -3.94
C GLU A 200 4.51 -25.59 -3.34
N ASP A 201 5.05 -24.71 -4.20
CA ASP A 201 5.88 -23.58 -3.84
C ASP A 201 5.11 -22.23 -3.84
N ALA A 202 3.77 -22.24 -3.67
CA ALA A 202 2.97 -21.01 -3.71
C ALA A 202 3.54 -19.85 -2.85
N PRO A 203 4.01 -20.06 -1.60
CA PRO A 203 4.61 -18.98 -0.81
C PRO A 203 5.89 -18.41 -1.41
N VAL A 204 6.71 -19.24 -2.07
CA VAL A 204 7.95 -18.81 -2.75
C VAL A 204 7.61 -17.96 -3.97
N GLU A 205 6.65 -18.42 -4.78
CA GLU A 205 6.19 -17.68 -5.96
C GLU A 205 5.52 -16.36 -5.58
N ILE A 206 4.71 -16.32 -4.53
CA ILE A 206 4.10 -15.09 -4.01
C ILE A 206 5.20 -14.07 -3.66
N ARG A 207 6.21 -14.47 -2.88
CA ARG A 207 7.33 -13.58 -2.52
C ARG A 207 8.08 -13.10 -3.76
N ARG A 208 8.39 -13.98 -4.71
CA ARG A 208 9.09 -13.64 -5.96
C ARG A 208 8.33 -12.63 -6.79
N ILE A 209 7.02 -12.84 -6.98
CA ILE A 209 6.15 -11.94 -7.76
C ILE A 209 6.00 -10.60 -7.03
N THR A 210 5.75 -10.61 -5.71
CA THR A 210 5.63 -9.40 -4.89
C THR A 210 6.89 -8.55 -4.97
N ALA A 211 8.08 -9.16 -4.85
CA ALA A 211 9.35 -8.47 -4.95
C ALA A 211 9.58 -7.87 -6.37
N ALA A 212 9.18 -8.60 -7.41
CA ALA A 212 9.28 -8.12 -8.79
C ALA A 212 8.34 -6.92 -9.04
N LEU A 213 7.10 -7.01 -8.60
CA LEU A 213 6.14 -5.91 -8.73
C LEU A 213 6.56 -4.69 -7.92
N ARG A 214 6.99 -4.87 -6.67
CA ARG A 214 7.47 -3.77 -5.82
C ARG A 214 8.63 -3.05 -6.48
N ARG A 215 9.64 -3.80 -6.98
CA ARG A 215 10.78 -3.22 -7.72
C ARG A 215 10.35 -2.44 -8.96
N ASP A 216 9.32 -2.90 -9.67
CA ASP A 216 8.82 -2.22 -10.87
C ASP A 216 7.99 -0.98 -10.52
N MET A 217 7.20 -1.02 -9.46
CA MET A 217 6.28 0.04 -9.06
C MET A 217 6.97 1.21 -8.33
N LEU A 218 7.95 0.92 -7.44
CA LEU A 218 8.56 1.93 -6.59
C LEU A 218 9.40 2.95 -7.38
N ASN A 219 9.40 4.19 -6.89
CA ASN A 219 10.33 5.23 -7.32
C ASN A 219 11.75 4.93 -6.78
N ILE A 220 12.75 5.49 -7.45
CA ILE A 220 14.12 5.61 -6.95
C ILE A 220 14.42 7.09 -6.81
N ALA A 221 14.57 7.58 -5.58
CA ALA A 221 14.92 8.98 -5.30
C ALA A 221 16.42 9.09 -4.99
N LEU A 222 17.13 9.95 -5.70
CA LEU A 222 18.54 10.24 -5.48
C LEU A 222 18.67 11.51 -4.65
N ILE A 223 19.25 11.40 -3.46
CA ILE A 223 19.59 12.52 -2.59
C ILE A 223 21.12 12.62 -2.42
N GLY A 224 21.63 13.75 -1.99
CA GLY A 224 23.06 14.00 -1.76
C GLY A 224 23.42 15.46 -1.97
N MET A 225 24.68 15.80 -1.69
CA MET A 225 25.19 17.17 -1.81
C MET A 225 25.07 17.72 -3.23
N PRO A 226 24.97 19.05 -3.40
CA PRO A 226 25.16 19.68 -4.71
C PRO A 226 26.43 19.14 -5.39
N SER A 227 26.44 19.06 -6.72
CA SER A 227 27.55 18.54 -7.51
C SER A 227 27.98 17.08 -7.27
N SER A 228 27.20 16.28 -6.48
CA SER A 228 27.48 14.86 -6.27
C SER A 228 27.21 13.96 -7.50
N GLY A 229 26.65 14.50 -8.58
CA GLY A 229 26.39 13.79 -9.83
C GLY A 229 24.99 13.10 -9.90
N LYS A 230 24.05 13.46 -9.02
CA LYS A 230 22.69 12.89 -8.98
C LYS A 230 21.99 12.92 -10.35
N THR A 231 21.95 14.09 -11.01
CA THR A 231 21.28 14.25 -12.29
C THR A 231 21.92 13.40 -13.38
N THR A 232 23.26 13.36 -13.46
CA THR A 232 23.99 12.55 -14.44
C THR A 232 23.75 11.07 -14.23
N LEU A 233 23.97 10.58 -13.02
CA LEU A 233 23.71 9.20 -12.64
C LEU A 233 22.25 8.82 -12.81
N GLY A 234 21.36 9.73 -12.41
CA GLY A 234 19.92 9.56 -12.54
C GLY A 234 19.46 9.35 -13.96
N ARG A 235 19.90 10.17 -14.91
CA ARG A 235 19.59 10.02 -16.34
C ARG A 235 20.08 8.66 -16.89
N MET A 236 21.30 8.26 -16.51
CA MET A 236 21.88 6.97 -16.94
C MET A 236 21.08 5.79 -16.39
N LEU A 237 20.77 5.80 -15.10
CA LEU A 237 20.00 4.74 -14.44
C LEU A 237 18.56 4.69 -14.96
N ALA A 238 17.89 5.82 -15.14
CA ALA A 238 16.53 5.88 -15.68
C ALA A 238 16.46 5.22 -17.05
N LYS A 239 17.41 5.53 -17.95
CA LYS A 239 17.51 4.89 -19.26
C LYS A 239 17.75 3.38 -19.15
N SER A 240 18.67 2.96 -18.30
CA SER A 240 19.01 1.53 -18.12
C SER A 240 17.85 0.73 -17.54
N LEU A 241 17.06 1.32 -16.63
CA LEU A 241 15.96 0.66 -15.94
C LEU A 241 14.59 0.86 -16.62
N GLY A 242 14.52 1.60 -17.72
CA GLY A 242 13.26 1.93 -18.41
C GLY A 242 12.30 2.75 -17.53
N ARG A 243 12.84 3.69 -16.73
CA ARG A 243 12.08 4.56 -15.85
C ARG A 243 11.98 5.99 -16.37
N THR A 244 10.94 6.70 -16.01
CA THR A 244 10.84 8.13 -16.28
C THR A 244 11.83 8.87 -15.36
N PHE A 245 12.69 9.71 -15.97
CA PHE A 245 13.59 10.58 -15.22
C PHE A 245 12.86 11.86 -14.85
N VAL A 246 12.99 12.28 -13.59
CA VAL A 246 12.44 13.52 -13.02
C VAL A 246 13.58 14.26 -12.32
N ASP A 247 13.83 15.50 -12.70
CA ASP A 247 14.68 16.40 -11.93
C ASP A 247 13.78 17.40 -11.20
N LEU A 248 13.74 17.34 -9.88
CA LEU A 248 12.84 18.19 -9.09
C LEU A 248 13.12 19.67 -9.27
N ASP A 249 14.37 20.07 -9.44
CA ASP A 249 14.72 21.47 -9.66
C ASP A 249 14.16 21.96 -11.04
N GLU A 250 14.25 21.13 -12.09
CA GLU A 250 13.62 21.42 -13.39
C GLU A 250 12.09 21.51 -13.27
N GLU A 251 11.46 20.60 -12.51
CA GLU A 251 10.01 20.59 -12.35
C GLU A 251 9.49 21.79 -11.54
N ILE A 252 10.23 22.24 -10.52
CA ILE A 252 9.92 23.48 -9.77
C ILE A 252 9.93 24.68 -10.73
N VAL A 253 10.95 24.80 -11.58
CA VAL A 253 11.05 25.88 -12.59
C VAL A 253 9.89 25.81 -13.57
N LYS A 254 9.52 24.61 -14.04
CA LYS A 254 8.37 24.44 -14.95
C LYS A 254 7.04 24.83 -14.31
N ALA A 255 6.85 24.46 -13.05
CA ALA A 255 5.60 24.73 -12.32
C ALA A 255 5.45 26.22 -11.95
N ASP A 256 6.54 26.89 -11.57
CA ASP A 256 6.53 28.28 -11.12
C ASP A 256 6.68 29.28 -12.30
N GLY A 257 7.41 28.90 -13.36
CA GLY A 257 7.71 29.73 -14.51
C GLY A 257 8.90 30.68 -14.32
N ARG A 258 9.53 30.71 -13.16
CA ARG A 258 10.71 31.53 -12.81
C ARG A 258 11.93 30.64 -12.59
N SER A 259 13.11 31.19 -12.75
CA SER A 259 14.36 30.50 -12.38
C SER A 259 14.46 30.33 -10.85
N ILE A 260 15.22 29.32 -10.39
CA ILE A 260 15.46 29.11 -8.96
C ILE A 260 16.05 30.36 -8.29
N PRO A 261 17.06 31.04 -8.85
CA PRO A 261 17.53 32.29 -8.30
C PRO A 261 16.46 33.39 -8.16
N ASP A 262 15.57 33.53 -9.15
CA ASP A 262 14.46 34.48 -9.10
C ASP A 262 13.44 34.15 -8.01
N ILE A 263 13.16 32.87 -7.79
CA ILE A 263 12.29 32.41 -6.70
C ILE A 263 12.92 32.76 -5.35
N PHE A 264 14.23 32.50 -5.17
CA PHE A 264 14.94 32.87 -3.95
C PHE A 264 14.98 34.39 -3.73
N ALA A 265 15.16 35.18 -4.79
CA ALA A 265 15.16 36.62 -4.71
C ALA A 265 13.80 37.22 -4.31
N ALA A 266 12.71 36.61 -4.84
CA ALA A 266 11.35 37.09 -4.63
C ALA A 266 10.71 36.57 -3.32
N GLU A 267 10.96 35.32 -2.93
CA GLU A 267 10.22 34.61 -1.86
C GLU A 267 11.16 34.09 -0.74
N GLY A 268 12.47 34.20 -0.92
CA GLY A 268 13.44 33.64 0.03
C GLY A 268 13.53 32.12 0.04
N GLU A 269 14.29 31.59 1.00
CA GLU A 269 14.44 30.11 1.11
C GLU A 269 13.12 29.42 1.43
N ASP A 270 12.29 29.97 2.31
CA ASP A 270 11.02 29.35 2.73
C ASP A 270 10.04 29.22 1.57
N GLY A 271 9.95 30.23 0.69
CA GLY A 271 9.14 30.17 -0.52
C GLY A 271 9.60 29.08 -1.46
N PHE A 272 10.92 28.98 -1.71
CA PHE A 272 11.47 27.88 -2.50
C PHE A 272 11.18 26.51 -1.88
N ARG A 273 11.40 26.34 -0.56
CA ARG A 273 11.14 25.07 0.13
C ARG A 273 9.67 24.65 0.06
N THR A 274 8.75 25.59 0.08
CA THR A 274 7.33 25.30 -0.10
C THR A 274 7.05 24.69 -1.48
N LYS A 275 7.66 25.25 -2.55
CA LYS A 275 7.54 24.74 -3.91
C LYS A 275 8.23 23.37 -4.06
N GLU A 276 9.42 23.22 -3.49
CA GLU A 276 10.15 21.95 -3.45
C GLU A 276 9.31 20.84 -2.79
N THR A 277 8.64 21.14 -1.68
CA THR A 277 7.75 20.20 -1.00
C THR A 277 6.54 19.84 -1.88
N ALA A 278 5.91 20.81 -2.52
CA ALA A 278 4.77 20.57 -3.40
C ALA A 278 5.11 19.63 -4.57
N GLU A 279 6.24 19.86 -5.26
CA GLU A 279 6.68 19.01 -6.36
C GLU A 279 7.15 17.63 -5.85
N THR A 280 7.80 17.57 -4.69
CA THR A 280 8.18 16.30 -4.05
C THR A 280 6.95 15.44 -3.75
N GLN A 281 5.89 16.03 -3.20
CA GLN A 281 4.64 15.32 -2.93
C GLN A 281 3.92 14.90 -4.21
N ARG A 282 3.99 15.75 -5.26
CA ARG A 282 3.40 15.45 -6.56
C ARG A 282 4.05 14.23 -7.20
N PHE A 283 5.39 14.19 -7.28
CA PHE A 283 6.12 13.09 -7.90
C PHE A 283 6.30 11.88 -6.98
N GLY A 284 6.40 12.09 -5.67
CA GLY A 284 6.58 11.02 -4.69
C GLY A 284 5.43 10.01 -4.67
N LYS A 285 4.19 10.44 -4.94
CA LYS A 285 3.02 9.54 -4.99
C LYS A 285 2.88 8.73 -6.27
N GLU A 286 3.54 9.17 -7.36
CA GLU A 286 3.56 8.43 -8.62
C GLU A 286 4.46 7.19 -8.50
N GLY A 287 4.56 6.38 -9.55
CA GLY A 287 5.40 5.17 -9.56
C GLY A 287 6.35 5.13 -10.76
N ARG A 288 7.33 4.22 -10.71
CA ARG A 288 8.26 3.91 -11.82
C ARG A 288 9.14 5.08 -12.25
N GLN A 289 9.41 6.03 -11.36
CA GLN A 289 10.25 7.17 -11.66
C GLN A 289 11.65 7.00 -11.07
N LEU A 290 12.61 7.72 -11.64
CA LEU A 290 13.89 8.01 -11.02
C LEU A 290 13.94 9.53 -10.78
N ILE A 291 13.92 9.92 -9.51
CA ILE A 291 13.77 11.30 -9.07
C ILE A 291 15.13 11.81 -8.59
N SER A 292 15.69 12.81 -9.26
CA SER A 292 16.87 13.55 -8.81
C SER A 292 16.40 14.71 -7.94
N CYS A 293 16.84 14.74 -6.68
CA CYS A 293 16.41 15.74 -5.70
C CYS A 293 17.46 16.87 -5.55
N GLY A 294 17.00 18.07 -5.26
CA GLY A 294 17.85 19.18 -4.86
C GLY A 294 18.66 18.87 -3.59
N GLY A 295 19.84 19.51 -3.41
CA GLY A 295 20.71 19.23 -2.25
C GLY A 295 20.08 19.56 -0.89
N GLY A 296 19.06 20.44 -0.87
CA GLY A 296 18.36 20.85 0.35
C GLY A 296 17.11 20.03 0.68
N ILE A 297 16.78 19.00 -0.08
CA ILE A 297 15.55 18.21 0.07
C ILE A 297 15.36 17.65 1.49
N VAL A 298 16.47 17.35 2.16
CA VAL A 298 16.51 16.78 3.53
C VAL A 298 16.16 17.79 4.63
N LYS A 299 16.09 19.10 4.32
CA LYS A 299 15.76 20.14 5.30
C LYS A 299 14.31 20.05 5.78
N LYS A 300 13.44 19.43 4.97
CA LYS A 300 12.04 19.23 5.27
C LYS A 300 11.74 17.72 5.43
N PRO A 301 11.45 17.23 6.66
CA PRO A 301 11.14 15.82 6.89
C PRO A 301 9.98 15.29 6.03
N GLU A 302 8.99 16.15 5.74
CA GLU A 302 7.86 15.83 4.88
C GLU A 302 8.26 15.47 3.45
N ASN A 303 9.38 15.97 2.94
CA ASN A 303 9.90 15.61 1.63
C ASN A 303 10.43 14.17 1.63
N LEU A 304 11.23 13.81 2.63
CA LEU A 304 11.73 12.45 2.77
C LEU A 304 10.57 11.45 2.96
N ARG A 305 9.56 11.85 3.73
CA ARG A 305 8.35 11.06 3.93
C ARG A 305 7.60 10.83 2.61
N ALA A 306 7.40 11.87 1.80
CA ALA A 306 6.74 11.76 0.50
C ALA A 306 7.52 10.86 -0.47
N LEU A 307 8.86 10.95 -0.49
CA LEU A 307 9.72 10.09 -1.30
C LEU A 307 9.70 8.63 -0.82
N HIS A 308 9.62 8.40 0.50
CA HIS A 308 9.64 7.06 1.11
C HIS A 308 8.30 6.34 0.99
N GLN A 309 7.20 7.07 0.83
CA GLN A 309 5.85 6.52 0.76
C GLN A 309 5.68 5.53 -0.40
N ASN A 310 6.26 5.83 -1.55
CA ASN A 310 6.18 4.99 -2.75
C ASN A 310 7.54 4.85 -3.45
N GLY A 311 8.64 4.81 -2.69
CA GLY A 311 9.98 4.75 -3.26
C GLY A 311 11.05 4.33 -2.28
N VAL A 312 12.23 4.11 -2.84
CA VAL A 312 13.49 3.93 -2.11
C VAL A 312 14.35 5.17 -2.28
N ILE A 313 14.97 5.62 -1.20
CA ILE A 313 15.84 6.78 -1.19
C ILE A 313 17.29 6.28 -1.19
N LEU A 314 18.07 6.72 -2.19
CA LEU A 314 19.48 6.42 -2.32
C LEU A 314 20.29 7.69 -2.08
N PHE A 315 21.16 7.66 -1.08
CA PHE A 315 22.08 8.73 -0.80
C PHE A 315 23.35 8.56 -1.65
N ILE A 316 23.67 9.58 -2.46
CA ILE A 316 24.91 9.63 -3.24
C ILE A 316 25.96 10.28 -2.36
N ASP A 317 26.78 9.43 -1.74
CA ASP A 317 27.94 9.86 -0.96
C ASP A 317 29.14 10.09 -1.88
N ARG A 318 29.71 11.29 -1.81
CA ARG A 318 30.90 11.67 -2.56
C ARG A 318 31.85 12.46 -1.67
N PRO A 319 33.16 12.15 -1.67
CA PRO A 319 34.15 12.87 -0.88
C PRO A 319 34.11 14.38 -1.15
N VAL A 320 34.26 15.20 -0.11
CA VAL A 320 34.18 16.66 -0.19
C VAL A 320 35.13 17.23 -1.23
N ASP A 321 36.36 16.71 -1.31
CA ASP A 321 37.38 17.13 -2.28
C ASP A 321 36.93 16.91 -3.73
N ALA A 322 36.12 15.89 -3.98
CA ALA A 322 35.57 15.61 -5.30
C ALA A 322 34.32 16.46 -5.64
N LEU A 323 33.66 17.06 -4.64
CA LEU A 323 32.54 18.00 -4.82
C LEU A 323 33.02 19.40 -5.22
N ALA A 324 34.21 19.81 -4.73
CA ALA A 324 34.78 21.14 -4.96
C ALA A 324 35.28 21.37 -6.41
N VAL A 325 35.49 20.32 -7.19
CA VAL A 325 36.02 20.36 -8.58
C VAL A 325 34.93 20.45 -9.63
N GLY A 326 33.66 20.33 -9.25
CA GLY A 326 32.50 20.25 -10.16
C GLY A 326 31.55 21.47 -10.15
N GLY A 327 31.97 22.59 -9.54
CA GLY A 327 31.23 23.85 -9.48
C GLY A 327 31.64 24.84 -10.55
#